data_18dcfdc50a363c0a18448555d603a750
#
_entry.id   18dcfdc50a363c0a18448555d603a750
#
_cell.length_a   1.000
_cell.length_b   1.000
_cell.length_c   1.000
_cell.angle_alpha   90.00
_cell.angle_beta   90.00
_cell.angle_gamma   90.00
#
_symmetry.space_group_name_H-M   'P 1'
#
loop_
_entity.id
_entity.type
_entity.pdbx_description
1 polymer ?
#
loop_
_entity_poly.entity_id
_entity_poly.type
_entity_poly.pdbx_seq_one_letter_code
_entity_poly.pdbx_strand_id
1 'polypeptide(L)'
;MWHNEICQEDKNLQQQIQEKGKLPHHIGIIMDGNGRWAERQGLSRYEGHRQGIESVRDIVKACSQLGIEYLTLYSFSIENWNRPAEEVNGLMQLLELYLRKEVAELHENKVRIKTIGKTSALPTGVQELL
;
A
#
# COMPACT_ATOMS: atom_id res chain seq x y z
N MET A 1 -13.40 13.40 -2.10
CA MET A 1 -12.63 13.04 -0.88
C MET A 1 -12.98 11.62 -0.44
N TRP A 2 -12.05 10.90 0.10
CA TRP A 2 -12.23 9.49 0.48
C TRP A 2 -13.38 9.26 1.45
N HIS A 3 -13.65 10.17 2.36
CA HIS A 3 -14.76 10.04 3.31
C HIS A 3 -16.13 9.95 2.64
N ASN A 4 -16.23 10.37 1.39
CA ASN A 4 -17.46 10.29 0.60
C ASN A 4 -17.50 9.08 -0.34
N GLU A 5 -16.41 8.32 -0.41
CA GLU A 5 -16.23 7.19 -1.33
C GLU A 5 -16.29 5.85 -0.58
N ILE A 6 -17.33 5.65 0.22
CA ILE A 6 -17.49 4.43 1.01
C ILE A 6 -18.75 3.71 0.54
N CYS A 7 -18.61 2.45 0.13
CA CYS A 7 -19.78 1.63 -0.18
C CYS A 7 -20.57 1.31 1.11
N GLN A 8 -21.83 0.96 0.98
CA GLN A 8 -22.71 0.77 2.14
C GLN A 8 -22.24 -0.37 3.06
N GLU A 9 -21.71 -1.44 2.51
CA GLU A 9 -21.17 -2.56 3.30
C GLU A 9 -19.98 -2.14 4.13
N ASP A 10 -19.03 -1.44 3.54
CA ASP A 10 -17.85 -0.94 4.23
C ASP A 10 -18.23 0.10 5.29
N LYS A 11 -19.20 0.95 4.98
CA LYS A 11 -19.71 1.94 5.94
C LYS A 11 -20.30 1.26 7.16
N ASN A 12 -21.07 0.19 6.98
CA ASN A 12 -21.64 -0.58 8.07
C ASN A 12 -20.56 -1.24 8.92
N LEU A 13 -19.56 -1.85 8.29
CA LEU A 13 -18.43 -2.47 8.99
C LEU A 13 -17.61 -1.45 9.77
N GLN A 14 -17.32 -0.31 9.17
CA GLN A 14 -16.58 0.76 9.83
C GLN A 14 -17.35 1.32 11.04
N GLN A 15 -18.66 1.47 10.90
CA GLN A 15 -19.52 1.90 12.01
C GLN A 15 -19.48 0.90 13.16
N GLN A 16 -19.57 -0.40 12.89
CA GLN A 16 -19.46 -1.45 13.90
C GLN A 16 -18.12 -1.41 14.63
N ILE A 17 -17.02 -1.20 13.89
CA ILE A 17 -15.68 -1.09 14.46
C ILE A 17 -15.59 0.14 15.36
N GLN A 18 -16.11 1.28 14.93
CA GLN A 18 -16.10 2.52 15.70
C GLN A 18 -16.94 2.42 16.98
N GLU A 19 -18.08 1.73 16.93
CA GLU A 19 -18.95 1.51 18.08
C GLU A 19 -18.29 0.68 19.19
N LYS A 20 -17.33 -0.20 18.84
CA LYS A 20 -16.54 -0.93 19.84
C LYS A 20 -15.56 -0.05 20.60
N GLY A 21 -15.29 1.15 20.12
CA GLY A 21 -14.63 2.21 20.87
C GLY A 21 -13.12 2.10 21.08
N LYS A 22 -12.48 1.05 20.60
CA LYS A 22 -11.03 0.83 20.80
C LYS A 22 -10.35 0.58 19.46
N LEU A 23 -10.11 1.67 18.72
CA LEU A 23 -9.32 1.60 17.49
C LEU A 23 -7.83 1.69 17.82
N PRO A 24 -6.98 0.91 17.14
CA PRO A 24 -5.54 1.07 17.29
C PRO A 24 -5.10 2.42 16.73
N HIS A 25 -4.03 2.97 17.29
CA HIS A 25 -3.41 4.19 16.76
C HIS A 25 -2.49 3.87 15.58
N HIS A 26 -1.92 2.69 15.55
CA HIS A 26 -0.93 2.29 14.57
C HIS A 26 -1.18 0.86 14.13
N ILE A 27 -1.25 0.66 12.80
CA ILE A 27 -1.37 -0.66 12.19
C ILE A 27 -0.12 -0.90 11.34
N GLY A 28 0.50 -2.05 11.53
CA GLY A 28 1.61 -2.51 10.70
C GLY A 28 1.17 -3.70 9.85
N ILE A 29 1.50 -3.68 8.57
CA ILE A 29 1.16 -4.77 7.64
C ILE A 29 2.40 -5.24 6.91
N ILE A 30 2.62 -6.55 6.93
CA ILE A 30 3.62 -7.20 6.11
C ILE A 30 2.93 -7.66 4.84
N MET A 31 3.38 -7.14 3.71
CA MET A 31 2.83 -7.49 2.41
C MET A 31 3.56 -8.69 1.85
N ASP A 32 2.89 -9.85 1.82
CA ASP A 32 3.49 -11.11 1.38
C ASP A 32 2.46 -11.96 0.62
N GLY A 33 2.97 -12.83 -0.23
CA GLY A 33 2.16 -13.83 -0.93
C GLY A 33 1.51 -13.39 -2.22
N ASN A 34 1.70 -12.16 -2.68
CA ASN A 34 1.07 -11.65 -3.91
C ASN A 34 1.52 -12.43 -5.16
N GLY A 35 2.80 -12.76 -5.25
CA GLY A 35 3.31 -13.57 -6.37
C GLY A 35 2.73 -14.98 -6.37
N ARG A 36 2.66 -15.62 -5.22
CA ARG A 36 2.07 -16.96 -5.07
C ARG A 36 0.57 -16.96 -5.39
N TRP A 37 -0.12 -15.93 -4.97
CA TRP A 37 -1.54 -15.75 -5.32
C TRP A 37 -1.72 -15.70 -6.83
N ALA A 38 -0.92 -14.91 -7.53
CA ALA A 38 -0.98 -14.78 -8.98
C ALA A 38 -0.72 -16.12 -9.67
N GLU A 39 0.29 -16.87 -9.25
CA GLU A 39 0.60 -18.18 -9.79
C GLU A 39 -0.57 -19.15 -9.67
N ARG A 40 -1.27 -19.14 -8.54
CA ARG A 40 -2.49 -19.94 -8.34
C ARG A 40 -3.63 -19.56 -9.28
N GLN A 41 -3.66 -18.30 -9.73
CA GLN A 41 -4.64 -17.80 -10.69
C GLN A 41 -4.20 -17.98 -12.15
N GLY A 42 -3.04 -18.56 -12.39
CA GLY A 42 -2.49 -18.68 -13.73
C GLY A 42 -1.94 -17.37 -14.28
N LEU A 43 -1.66 -16.41 -13.41
CA LEU A 43 -1.13 -15.10 -13.77
C LEU A 43 0.38 -15.00 -13.48
N SER A 44 1.05 -14.02 -14.08
CA SER A 44 2.44 -13.74 -13.75
C SER A 44 2.57 -13.16 -12.33
N ARG A 45 3.74 -13.33 -11.72
CA ARG A 45 4.02 -12.74 -10.40
C ARG A 45 3.89 -11.22 -10.43
N TYR A 46 4.21 -10.57 -11.55
CA TYR A 46 4.02 -9.13 -11.75
C TYR A 46 2.56 -8.72 -11.54
N GLU A 47 1.61 -9.47 -12.11
CA GLU A 47 0.18 -9.20 -11.92
C GLU A 47 -0.25 -9.34 -10.46
N GLY A 48 0.36 -10.27 -9.73
CA GLY A 48 0.15 -10.40 -8.29
C GLY A 48 0.61 -9.17 -7.52
N HIS A 49 1.78 -8.67 -7.82
CA HIS A 49 2.32 -7.45 -7.20
C HIS A 49 1.46 -6.24 -7.55
N ARG A 50 0.97 -6.16 -8.78
CA ARG A 50 0.04 -5.10 -9.20
C ARG A 50 -1.26 -5.14 -8.40
N GLN A 51 -1.82 -6.31 -8.19
CA GLN A 51 -3.02 -6.47 -7.36
C GLN A 51 -2.75 -6.10 -5.89
N GLY A 52 -1.55 -6.38 -5.40
CA GLY A 52 -1.11 -5.96 -4.07
C GLY A 52 -1.13 -4.44 -3.91
N ILE A 53 -0.78 -3.68 -4.94
CA ILE A 53 -0.87 -2.21 -4.93
C ILE A 53 -2.32 -1.75 -4.76
N GLU A 54 -3.28 -2.40 -5.41
CA GLU A 54 -4.69 -2.08 -5.22
C GLU A 54 -5.14 -2.35 -3.78
N SER A 55 -4.66 -3.42 -3.18
CA SER A 55 -4.91 -3.72 -1.76
C SER A 55 -4.34 -2.63 -0.83
N VAL A 56 -3.14 -2.15 -1.13
CA VAL A 56 -2.53 -1.02 -0.39
C VAL A 56 -3.42 0.21 -0.47
N ARG A 57 -3.90 0.54 -1.65
CA ARG A 57 -4.79 1.68 -1.86
C ARG A 57 -6.05 1.57 -1.00
N ASP A 58 -6.68 0.40 -1.01
CA ASP A 58 -7.90 0.15 -0.24
C ASP A 58 -7.65 0.28 1.27
N ILE A 59 -6.55 -0.25 1.76
CA ILE A 59 -6.19 -0.19 3.18
C ILE A 59 -5.85 1.24 3.62
N VAL A 60 -5.13 1.99 2.81
CA VAL A 60 -4.82 3.39 3.12
C VAL A 60 -6.11 4.20 3.22
N LYS A 61 -7.04 4.01 2.29
CA LYS A 61 -8.35 4.65 2.33
C LYS A 61 -9.13 4.28 3.59
N ALA A 62 -9.22 2.99 3.90
CA ALA A 62 -9.95 2.50 5.06
C ALA A 62 -9.36 3.05 6.37
N CYS A 63 -8.05 3.06 6.51
CA CYS A 63 -7.38 3.64 7.68
C CYS A 63 -7.68 5.14 7.81
N SER A 64 -7.65 5.88 6.71
CA SER A 64 -8.00 7.30 6.71
C SER A 64 -9.46 7.52 7.14
N GLN A 65 -10.38 6.74 6.59
CA GLN A 65 -11.80 6.82 6.91
C GLN A 65 -12.10 6.46 8.36
N LEU A 66 -11.39 5.50 8.93
CA LEU A 66 -11.54 5.09 10.33
C LEU A 66 -10.85 6.01 11.31
N GLY A 67 -9.98 6.90 10.86
CA GLY A 67 -9.21 7.77 11.74
C GLY A 67 -8.00 7.10 12.38
N ILE A 68 -7.48 6.03 11.77
CA ILE A 68 -6.21 5.43 12.19
C ILE A 68 -5.07 6.41 11.91
N GLU A 69 -4.28 6.72 12.91
CA GLU A 69 -3.26 7.77 12.82
C GLU A 69 -2.03 7.34 12.01
N TYR A 70 -1.59 6.09 12.15
CA TYR A 70 -0.37 5.59 11.54
C TYR A 70 -0.60 4.24 10.88
N LEU A 71 -0.13 4.12 9.64
CA LEU A 71 -0.10 2.86 8.91
C LEU A 71 1.33 2.64 8.42
N THR A 72 1.93 1.53 8.81
CA THR A 72 3.25 1.12 8.35
C THR A 72 3.12 -0.08 7.43
N LEU A 73 3.64 0.04 6.23
CA LEU A 73 3.66 -1.03 5.24
C LEU A 73 5.10 -1.53 5.06
N TYR A 74 5.33 -2.80 5.33
CA TYR A 74 6.59 -3.44 5.01
C TYR A 74 6.57 -3.81 3.53
N SER A 75 7.14 -2.97 2.71
CA SER A 75 7.01 -3.03 1.26
C SER A 75 8.21 -3.71 0.61
N PHE A 76 9.38 -3.08 0.68
CA PHE A 76 10.59 -3.55 0.02
C PHE A 76 11.74 -3.57 1.01
N SER A 77 12.41 -4.71 1.16
CA SER A 77 13.50 -4.90 2.11
C SER A 77 14.78 -5.36 1.41
N ILE A 78 15.87 -5.40 2.17
CA ILE A 78 17.16 -5.92 1.68
C ILE A 78 17.01 -7.36 1.16
N GLU A 79 16.20 -8.18 1.81
CA GLU A 79 15.97 -9.55 1.36
C GLU A 79 15.33 -9.62 -0.03
N ASN A 80 14.54 -8.63 -0.40
CA ASN A 80 13.91 -8.58 -1.72
C ASN A 80 14.91 -8.37 -2.87
N TRP A 81 16.09 -7.80 -2.59
CA TRP A 81 17.15 -7.67 -3.59
C TRP A 81 17.72 -9.00 -4.04
N ASN A 82 17.51 -10.08 -3.29
CA ASN A 82 17.94 -11.44 -3.64
C ASN A 82 16.97 -12.13 -4.61
N ARG A 83 15.85 -11.50 -4.95
CA ARG A 83 14.90 -12.02 -5.94
C ARG A 83 15.44 -11.83 -7.35
N PRO A 84 14.89 -12.57 -8.34
CA PRO A 84 15.29 -12.38 -9.75
C PRO A 84 15.19 -10.91 -10.17
N ALA A 85 16.16 -10.45 -10.97
CA ALA A 85 16.26 -9.04 -11.39
C ALA A 85 14.98 -8.53 -12.06
N GLU A 86 14.32 -9.37 -12.86
CA GLU A 86 13.05 -9.00 -13.52
C GLU A 86 11.95 -8.70 -12.52
N GLU A 87 11.86 -9.49 -11.44
CA GLU A 87 10.87 -9.28 -10.38
C GLU A 87 11.17 -7.99 -9.62
N VAL A 88 12.43 -7.75 -9.27
CA VAL A 88 12.86 -6.52 -8.60
C VAL A 88 12.56 -5.29 -9.45
N ASN A 89 12.89 -5.32 -10.72
CA ASN A 89 12.61 -4.23 -11.66
C ASN A 89 11.11 -3.98 -11.80
N GLY A 90 10.32 -5.04 -11.89
CA GLY A 90 8.87 -4.95 -11.94
C GLY A 90 8.27 -4.32 -10.68
N LEU A 91 8.76 -4.71 -9.51
CA LEU A 91 8.34 -4.11 -8.23
C LEU A 91 8.68 -2.61 -8.16
N MET A 92 9.88 -2.23 -8.62
CA MET A 92 10.30 -0.82 -8.64
C MET A 92 9.47 0.02 -9.60
N GLN A 93 9.15 -0.52 -10.77
CA GLN A 93 8.27 0.16 -11.74
C GLN A 93 6.86 0.35 -11.16
N LEU A 94 6.32 -0.65 -10.48
CA LEU A 94 5.02 -0.56 -9.81
C LEU A 94 5.02 0.48 -8.70
N LEU A 95 6.08 0.53 -7.90
CA LEU A 95 6.21 1.52 -6.84
C LEU A 95 6.23 2.95 -7.41
N GLU A 96 7.02 3.17 -8.47
CA GLU A 96 7.06 4.46 -9.13
C GLU A 96 5.70 4.86 -9.71
N LEU A 97 5.04 3.94 -10.40
CA LEU A 97 3.72 4.17 -10.98
C LEU A 97 2.69 4.50 -9.91
N TYR A 98 2.68 3.75 -8.81
CA TYR A 98 1.79 3.99 -7.68
C TYR A 98 2.01 5.38 -7.08
N LEU A 99 3.26 5.72 -6.79
CA LEU A 99 3.59 7.01 -6.21
C LEU A 99 3.18 8.17 -7.12
N ARG A 100 3.45 8.08 -8.43
CA ARG A 100 3.04 9.13 -9.39
C ARG A 100 1.52 9.31 -9.41
N LYS A 101 0.78 8.22 -9.37
CA LYS A 101 -0.67 8.24 -9.44
C LYS A 101 -1.32 8.72 -8.15
N GLU A 102 -0.79 8.33 -7.00
CA GLU A 102 -1.48 8.45 -5.72
C GLU A 102 -1.01 9.62 -4.85
N VAL A 103 0.17 10.19 -5.12
CA VAL A 103 0.73 11.26 -4.27
C VAL A 103 -0.22 12.46 -4.13
N ALA A 104 -0.80 12.92 -5.23
CA ALA A 104 -1.73 14.07 -5.21
C ALA A 104 -2.97 13.73 -4.38
N GLU A 105 -3.56 12.56 -4.59
CA GLU A 105 -4.75 12.12 -3.86
C GLU A 105 -4.47 11.92 -2.37
N LEU A 106 -3.31 11.36 -2.02
CA LEU A 106 -2.87 11.24 -0.64
C LEU A 106 -2.76 12.61 0.03
N HIS A 107 -2.16 13.57 -0.67
CA HIS A 107 -2.01 14.93 -0.16
C HIS A 107 -3.38 15.60 0.06
N GLU A 108 -4.30 15.47 -0.89
CA GLU A 108 -5.67 16.00 -0.77
C GLU A 108 -6.41 15.44 0.45
N ASN A 109 -6.17 14.17 0.77
CA ASN A 109 -6.79 13.50 1.91
C ASN A 109 -5.96 13.61 3.20
N LYS A 110 -4.96 14.50 3.22
CA LYS A 110 -4.11 14.79 4.39
C LYS A 110 -3.33 13.58 4.89
N VAL A 111 -2.92 12.71 4.00
CA VAL A 111 -2.07 11.56 4.30
C VAL A 111 -0.62 11.93 4.00
N ARG A 112 0.22 11.86 5.02
CA ARG A 112 1.65 12.11 4.88
C ARG A 112 2.38 10.81 4.64
N ILE A 113 3.18 10.76 3.57
CA ILE A 113 4.06 9.63 3.30
C ILE A 113 5.41 9.89 3.94
N LYS A 114 5.91 8.91 4.69
CA LYS A 114 7.28 8.88 5.20
C LYS A 114 7.89 7.54 4.85
N THR A 115 9.18 7.57 4.55
CA THR A 115 9.93 6.35 4.25
C THR A 115 10.86 6.01 5.40
N ILE A 116 11.02 4.72 5.64
CA ILE A 116 11.94 4.18 6.64
C ILE A 116 12.90 3.25 5.91
N GLY A 117 14.19 3.41 6.16
CA GLY A 117 15.22 2.59 5.56
C GLY A 117 16.11 3.36 4.60
N LYS A 118 16.94 2.61 3.87
CA LYS A 118 17.94 3.18 2.97
C LYS A 118 17.33 3.47 1.60
N THR A 119 16.67 4.61 1.46
CA THR A 119 16.01 5.02 0.21
C THR A 119 17.00 5.32 -0.92
N SER A 120 18.28 5.61 -0.60
CA SER A 120 19.33 5.82 -1.60
C SER A 120 19.60 4.59 -2.48
N ALA A 121 19.18 3.40 -2.05
CA ALA A 121 19.28 2.18 -2.83
C ALA A 121 18.16 2.06 -3.88
N LEU A 122 17.14 2.90 -3.84
CA LEU A 122 16.04 2.91 -4.79
C LEU A 122 16.42 3.62 -6.10
N PRO A 123 15.76 3.30 -7.23
CA PRO A 123 15.95 4.04 -8.46
C PRO A 123 15.68 5.55 -8.28
N THR A 124 16.38 6.38 -9.03
CA THR A 124 16.28 7.84 -8.93
C THR A 124 14.85 8.34 -9.12
N GLY A 125 14.10 7.79 -10.06
CA GLY A 125 12.69 8.16 -10.28
C GLY A 125 11.81 7.91 -9.06
N VAL A 126 12.10 6.86 -8.31
CA VAL A 126 11.37 6.56 -7.06
C VAL A 126 11.79 7.53 -5.96
N GLN A 127 13.09 7.79 -5.82
CA GLN A 127 13.61 8.72 -4.80
C GLN A 127 13.02 10.12 -4.95
N GLU A 128 12.87 10.61 -6.16
CA GLU A 128 12.31 11.92 -6.45
C GLU A 128 10.85 12.07 -6.02
N LEU A 129 10.11 10.98 -5.98
CA LEU A 129 8.69 10.96 -5.59
C LEU A 129 8.48 10.86 -4.08
N LEU A 130 9.47 10.42 -3.37
CA LEU A 130 9.45 10.31 -1.92
C LEU A 130 9.91 11.62 -1.27
#